data_a82960b4eac7cfc140b90b8b801aca6f
#
_entry.id   a82960b4eac7cfc140b90b8b801aca6f
#
_cell.length_a   1.000
_cell.length_b   1.000
_cell.length_c   1.000
_cell.angle_alpha   90.00
_cell.angle_beta   90.00
_cell.angle_gamma   90.00
#
_symmetry.space_group_name_H-M   'P 1'
#
loop_
_entity.id
_entity.type
_entity.pdbx_description
1 polymer ?
#
loop_
_entity_poly.entity_id
_entity_poly.type
_entity_poly.pdbx_seq_one_letter_code
_entity_poly.pdbx_strand_id
1 'polypeptide(L)'
;MSQPHQPDAVRYFHGGVPGLNPGDFLAPHKPNVVDGCPICAAKAAGEQPIVPGLGNVDPLTERPDRLYITTDREYARFYASKWWLGDLYVVEPTGEVEESTEDFFPTWCAEGAVVVSVVSRAVRLTDRQRRTLNRRWGALEDAARRERLRIVPGGRR
;
A
#
# COMPACT_ATOMS: atom_id res chain seq x y z
N MET A 1 -10.58 -9.34 38.01
CA MET A 1 -9.62 -10.19 37.30
C MET A 1 -9.01 -9.39 36.17
N SER A 2 -7.74 -9.06 36.27
CA SER A 2 -7.01 -8.40 35.18
C SER A 2 -6.83 -9.42 34.06
N GLN A 3 -7.34 -9.11 32.88
CA GLN A 3 -7.05 -9.91 31.69
C GLN A 3 -5.53 -9.82 31.43
N PRO A 4 -4.87 -10.93 31.12
CA PRO A 4 -3.47 -10.88 30.74
C PRO A 4 -3.35 -9.96 29.51
N HIS A 5 -2.43 -9.01 29.61
CA HIS A 5 -2.07 -8.14 28.51
C HIS A 5 -1.56 -9.03 27.38
N GLN A 6 -2.42 -9.28 26.40
CA GLN A 6 -1.96 -9.92 25.18
C GLN A 6 -0.93 -8.97 24.53
N PRO A 7 0.25 -9.46 24.19
CA PRO A 7 1.18 -8.65 23.42
C PRO A 7 0.45 -8.12 22.19
N ASP A 8 0.63 -6.84 21.90
CA ASP A 8 -0.05 -6.15 20.82
C ASP A 8 -0.05 -6.99 19.54
N ALA A 9 -1.20 -7.56 19.22
CA ALA A 9 -1.37 -8.30 17.99
C ALA A 9 -1.08 -7.36 16.82
N VAL A 10 -0.23 -7.81 15.89
CA VAL A 10 0.12 -7.04 14.69
C VAL A 10 -1.16 -6.61 13.98
N ARG A 11 -1.35 -5.31 13.81
CA ARG A 11 -2.47 -4.75 13.06
C ARG A 11 -2.09 -4.52 11.63
N TYR A 12 -2.91 -5.05 10.74
CA TYR A 12 -2.81 -4.74 9.32
C TYR A 12 -3.87 -3.74 8.90
N PHE A 13 -3.47 -2.85 7.99
CA PHE A 13 -4.32 -1.82 7.40
C PHE A 13 -4.40 -2.01 5.89
N HIS A 14 -5.53 -1.63 5.33
CA HIS A 14 -5.74 -1.56 3.90
C HIS A 14 -6.51 -0.29 3.55
N GLY A 15 -6.01 0.45 2.58
CA GLY A 15 -6.67 1.63 2.02
C GLY A 15 -7.14 1.33 0.61
N GLY A 16 -8.40 1.52 0.31
CA GLY A 16 -8.93 1.21 -1.01
C GLY A 16 -10.42 1.47 -1.16
N VAL A 17 -11.11 0.53 -1.77
CA VAL A 17 -12.52 0.64 -2.13
C VAL A 17 -13.40 1.11 -0.98
N PRO A 18 -14.26 2.12 -1.20
CA PRO A 18 -15.13 2.63 -0.16
C PRO A 18 -16.33 1.74 0.11
N GLY A 19 -16.95 1.92 1.28
CA GLY A 19 -18.27 1.39 1.59
C GLY A 19 -18.30 0.02 2.22
N LEU A 20 -17.16 -0.60 2.54
CA LEU A 20 -17.13 -1.88 3.24
C LEU A 20 -17.39 -1.70 4.74
N ASN A 21 -17.96 -2.73 5.35
CA ASN A 21 -18.28 -2.78 6.76
C ASN A 21 -17.52 -3.92 7.45
N PRO A 22 -17.41 -3.90 8.79
CA PRO A 22 -16.85 -5.04 9.53
C PRO A 22 -17.50 -6.34 9.14
N GLY A 23 -16.69 -7.36 8.86
CA GLY A 23 -17.12 -8.66 8.39
C GLY A 23 -17.13 -8.82 6.86
N ASP A 24 -17.04 -7.74 6.10
CA ASP A 24 -16.95 -7.81 4.65
C ASP A 24 -15.58 -8.36 4.21
N PHE A 25 -15.58 -9.06 3.09
CA PHE A 25 -14.39 -9.67 2.52
C PHE A 25 -13.76 -8.78 1.45
N LEU A 26 -12.45 -8.62 1.54
CA LEU A 26 -11.62 -7.97 0.53
C LEU A 26 -10.90 -9.03 -0.30
N ALA A 27 -11.16 -9.04 -1.59
CA ALA A 27 -10.44 -9.85 -2.55
C ALA A 27 -9.52 -8.97 -3.42
N PRO A 28 -8.44 -9.53 -3.97
CA PRO A 28 -7.71 -8.86 -5.04
C PRO A 28 -8.66 -8.53 -6.18
N HIS A 29 -8.55 -7.32 -6.72
CA HIS A 29 -9.38 -6.90 -7.84
C HIS A 29 -8.52 -6.22 -8.90
N LYS A 30 -8.98 -6.29 -10.14
CA LYS A 30 -8.35 -5.55 -11.23
C LYS A 30 -8.46 -4.05 -10.97
N PRO A 31 -7.44 -3.27 -11.34
CA PRO A 31 -7.53 -1.82 -11.25
C PRO A 31 -8.78 -1.30 -11.97
N ASN A 32 -9.45 -0.32 -11.37
CA ASN A 32 -10.55 0.36 -12.03
C ASN A 32 -10.05 1.08 -13.28
N VAL A 33 -10.72 0.85 -14.38
CA VAL A 33 -10.42 1.52 -15.65
C VAL A 33 -11.45 2.62 -15.88
N VAL A 34 -10.97 3.85 -16.05
CA VAL A 34 -11.80 4.97 -16.46
C VAL A 34 -11.72 5.05 -17.99
N ASP A 35 -12.90 5.05 -18.66
CA ASP A 35 -12.97 5.16 -20.11
C ASP A 35 -12.29 6.44 -20.60
N GLY A 36 -11.41 6.29 -21.60
CA GLY A 36 -10.66 7.39 -22.17
C GLY A 36 -9.41 7.82 -21.39
N CYS A 37 -9.11 7.20 -20.25
CA CYS A 37 -7.88 7.46 -19.50
C CYS A 37 -6.73 6.58 -20.03
N PRO A 38 -5.68 7.17 -20.65
CA PRO A 38 -4.56 6.38 -21.18
C PRO A 38 -3.73 5.68 -20.09
N ILE A 39 -3.67 6.23 -18.88
CA ILE A 39 -3.00 5.63 -17.73
C ILE A 39 -3.74 4.36 -17.30
N CYS A 40 -5.06 4.44 -17.17
CA CYS A 40 -5.90 3.29 -16.84
C CYS A 40 -5.80 2.20 -17.90
N ALA A 41 -5.84 2.58 -19.19
CA ALA A 41 -5.73 1.65 -20.30
C ALA A 41 -4.36 0.94 -20.31
N ALA A 42 -3.26 1.66 -20.08
CA ALA A 42 -1.92 1.08 -20.00
C ALA A 42 -1.82 0.09 -18.84
N LYS A 43 -2.31 0.42 -17.65
CA LYS A 43 -2.33 -0.48 -16.49
C LYS A 43 -3.17 -1.74 -16.75
N ALA A 44 -4.32 -1.59 -17.39
CA ALA A 44 -5.17 -2.72 -17.74
C ALA A 44 -4.52 -3.66 -18.75
N ALA A 45 -3.69 -3.12 -19.65
CA ALA A 45 -2.91 -3.89 -20.62
C ALA A 45 -1.63 -4.51 -20.05
N GLY A 46 -1.31 -4.28 -18.76
CA GLY A 46 -0.06 -4.72 -18.14
C GLY A 46 1.15 -3.89 -18.56
N GLU A 47 0.94 -2.73 -19.13
CA GLU A 47 1.97 -1.78 -19.54
C GLU A 47 2.21 -0.71 -18.48
N GLN A 48 3.46 -0.27 -18.35
CA GLN A 48 3.79 0.82 -17.45
C GLN A 48 3.32 2.15 -18.03
N PRO A 49 2.46 2.93 -17.31
CA PRO A 49 1.98 4.19 -17.82
C PRO A 49 3.11 5.23 -17.87
N ILE A 50 3.25 5.88 -19.01
CA ILE A 50 4.20 6.96 -19.24
C ILE A 50 3.41 8.24 -19.50
N VAL A 51 3.68 9.27 -18.69
CA VAL A 51 3.12 10.61 -18.93
C VAL A 51 4.22 11.50 -19.51
N PRO A 52 4.01 12.11 -20.68
CA PRO A 52 4.98 13.02 -21.27
C PRO A 52 5.37 14.14 -20.30
N GLY A 53 6.68 14.29 -20.04
CA GLY A 53 7.23 15.26 -19.10
C GLY A 53 7.29 14.83 -17.63
N LEU A 54 6.58 13.76 -17.23
CA LEU A 54 6.59 13.26 -15.86
C LEU A 54 7.21 11.85 -15.73
N GLY A 55 7.45 11.16 -16.85
CA GLY A 55 7.98 9.79 -16.85
C GLY A 55 6.97 8.77 -16.34
N ASN A 56 7.45 7.74 -15.66
CA ASN A 56 6.61 6.70 -15.09
C ASN A 56 5.86 7.25 -13.86
N VAL A 57 4.54 7.20 -13.91
CA VAL A 57 3.68 7.78 -12.86
C VAL A 57 3.43 6.81 -11.72
N ASP A 58 3.20 5.54 -12.05
CA ASP A 58 2.97 4.48 -11.06
C ASP A 58 3.56 3.17 -11.58
N PRO A 59 4.52 2.56 -10.90
CA PRO A 59 4.99 1.23 -11.27
C PRO A 59 3.85 0.21 -11.16
N LEU A 60 3.90 -0.81 -12.02
CA LEU A 60 2.99 -1.95 -11.94
C LEU A 60 3.25 -2.72 -10.65
N THR A 61 2.19 -3.23 -10.02
CA THR A 61 2.32 -4.14 -8.89
C THR A 61 2.86 -5.49 -9.36
N GLU A 62 3.80 -6.07 -8.61
CA GLU A 62 4.38 -7.38 -8.95
C GLU A 62 3.39 -8.53 -8.78
N ARG A 63 2.45 -8.38 -7.85
CA ARG A 63 1.47 -9.41 -7.50
C ARG A 63 0.03 -8.89 -7.64
N PRO A 64 -0.47 -8.70 -8.88
CA PRO A 64 -1.85 -8.21 -9.10
C PRO A 64 -2.92 -9.22 -8.65
N ASP A 65 -2.55 -10.47 -8.42
CA ASP A 65 -3.39 -11.54 -7.89
C ASP A 65 -3.52 -11.54 -6.36
N ARG A 66 -2.87 -10.60 -5.69
CA ARG A 66 -2.81 -10.50 -4.23
C ARG A 66 -3.36 -9.18 -3.72
N LEU A 67 -3.81 -9.20 -2.48
CA LEU A 67 -4.20 -8.01 -1.73
C LEU A 67 -3.00 -7.49 -0.95
N TYR A 68 -2.68 -6.20 -1.11
CA TYR A 68 -1.60 -5.55 -0.37
C TYR A 68 -2.11 -4.98 0.93
N ILE A 69 -1.43 -5.33 2.00
CA ILE A 69 -1.72 -4.86 3.37
C ILE A 69 -0.44 -4.31 4.00
N THR A 70 -0.58 -3.41 4.94
CA THR A 70 0.56 -2.79 5.63
C THR A 70 0.30 -2.66 7.12
N THR A 71 1.36 -2.64 7.91
CA THR A 71 1.30 -2.30 9.34
C THR A 71 1.38 -0.79 9.59
N ASP A 72 1.69 -0.01 8.57
CA ASP A 72 1.76 1.45 8.67
C ASP A 72 0.42 2.09 8.29
N ARG A 73 -0.28 2.63 9.28
CA ARG A 73 -1.60 3.23 9.09
C ARG A 73 -1.56 4.43 8.12
N GLU A 74 -0.56 5.27 8.21
CA GLU A 74 -0.47 6.48 7.38
C GLU A 74 -0.13 6.13 5.93
N TYR A 75 0.62 5.07 5.71
CA TYR A 75 0.86 4.54 4.38
C TYR A 75 -0.42 3.96 3.74
N ALA A 76 -1.21 3.21 4.51
CA ALA A 76 -2.51 2.74 4.07
C ALA A 76 -3.49 3.90 3.79
N ARG A 77 -3.45 4.95 4.60
CA ARG A 77 -4.22 6.19 4.39
C ARG A 77 -3.91 6.84 3.04
N PHE A 78 -2.65 6.84 2.64
CA PHE A 78 -2.23 7.34 1.33
C PHE A 78 -2.90 6.56 0.19
N TYR A 79 -2.95 5.24 0.27
CA TYR A 79 -3.63 4.42 -0.72
C TYR A 79 -5.13 4.67 -0.76
N ALA A 80 -5.78 4.80 0.41
CA ALA A 80 -7.19 5.17 0.47
C ALA A 80 -7.45 6.52 -0.21
N SER A 81 -6.56 7.49 -0.06
CA SER A 81 -6.68 8.81 -0.66
C SER A 81 -6.54 8.84 -2.19
N LYS A 82 -5.92 7.80 -2.77
CA LYS A 82 -5.81 7.66 -4.24
C LYS A 82 -7.13 7.26 -4.89
N TRP A 83 -8.01 6.59 -4.14
CA TRP A 83 -9.33 6.27 -4.60
C TRP A 83 -10.23 7.49 -4.47
N TRP A 84 -11.17 7.63 -5.37
CA TRP A 84 -12.21 8.66 -5.21
C TRP A 84 -13.05 8.30 -3.98
N LEU A 85 -12.85 9.03 -2.87
CA LEU A 85 -13.52 8.77 -1.59
C LEU A 85 -13.25 7.36 -1.02
N GLY A 86 -12.02 6.87 -1.15
CA GLY A 86 -11.61 5.59 -0.58
C GLY A 86 -11.64 5.57 0.94
N ASP A 87 -11.75 4.40 1.51
CA ASP A 87 -11.82 4.18 2.95
C ASP A 87 -10.55 3.49 3.48
N LEU A 88 -10.26 3.72 4.74
CA LEU A 88 -9.17 3.08 5.47
C LEU A 88 -9.72 2.07 6.46
N TYR A 89 -9.24 0.84 6.36
CA TYR A 89 -9.69 -0.31 7.17
C TYR A 89 -8.56 -0.89 8.01
N VAL A 90 -8.93 -1.43 9.18
CA VAL A 90 -8.18 -2.48 9.85
C VAL A 90 -8.67 -3.79 9.28
N VAL A 91 -7.74 -4.65 8.86
CA VAL A 91 -8.07 -5.91 8.22
C VAL A 91 -7.35 -7.08 8.87
N GLU A 92 -7.93 -8.25 8.76
CA GLU A 92 -7.30 -9.53 9.10
C GLU A 92 -7.06 -10.31 7.81
N PRO A 93 -5.80 -10.61 7.47
CA PRO A 93 -5.49 -11.34 6.25
C PRO A 93 -6.03 -12.77 6.31
N THR A 94 -6.45 -13.28 5.15
CA THR A 94 -6.88 -14.65 4.95
C THR A 94 -5.92 -15.38 4.03
N GLY A 95 -5.71 -16.67 4.28
CA GLY A 95 -4.80 -17.49 3.50
C GLY A 95 -3.33 -17.17 3.76
N GLU A 96 -2.49 -17.43 2.77
CA GLU A 96 -1.05 -17.21 2.85
C GLU A 96 -0.71 -15.72 2.81
N VAL A 97 0.24 -15.32 3.66
CA VAL A 97 0.73 -13.94 3.74
C VAL A 97 2.23 -13.94 3.47
N GLU A 98 2.64 -13.21 2.45
CA GLU A 98 4.04 -13.06 2.05
C GLU A 98 4.48 -11.62 2.23
N GLU A 99 5.71 -11.41 2.72
CA GLU A 99 6.28 -10.07 2.77
C GLU A 99 6.54 -9.55 1.35
N SER A 100 6.16 -8.31 1.09
CA SER A 100 6.44 -7.61 -0.16
C SER A 100 7.66 -6.71 0.00
N THR A 101 8.54 -6.74 -0.98
CA THR A 101 9.74 -5.89 -1.04
C THR A 101 9.60 -4.75 -2.06
N GLU A 102 8.42 -4.56 -2.64
CA GLU A 102 8.18 -3.53 -3.64
C GLU A 102 8.25 -2.12 -3.07
N ASP A 103 7.84 -1.96 -1.82
CA ASP A 103 7.75 -0.67 -1.14
C ASP A 103 8.76 -0.53 -0.02
N PHE A 104 9.13 0.71 0.29
CA PHE A 104 9.99 1.02 1.45
C PHE A 104 9.23 0.89 2.78
N PHE A 105 7.93 1.06 2.78
CA PHE A 105 7.10 0.81 3.96
C PHE A 105 6.82 -0.68 4.13
N PRO A 106 6.66 -1.16 5.36
CA PRO A 106 6.33 -2.56 5.63
C PRO A 106 5.02 -2.95 4.94
N THR A 107 5.10 -3.89 4.00
CA THR A 107 3.97 -4.32 3.17
C THR A 107 3.99 -5.83 3.00
N TRP A 108 2.81 -6.43 2.97
CA TRP A 108 2.60 -7.85 2.73
C TRP A 108 1.56 -8.06 1.65
N CYS A 109 1.65 -9.21 0.99
CA CYS A 109 0.65 -9.69 0.04
C CYS A 109 -0.15 -10.81 0.68
N ALA A 110 -1.47 -10.73 0.64
CA ALA A 110 -2.39 -11.75 1.14
C ALA A 110 -3.31 -12.26 0.03
N GLU A 111 -3.87 -13.44 0.20
CA GLU A 111 -4.89 -13.98 -0.71
C GLU A 111 -6.18 -13.16 -0.65
N GLY A 112 -6.48 -12.63 0.51
CA GLY A 112 -7.62 -11.76 0.79
C GLY A 112 -7.55 -11.26 2.21
N ALA A 113 -8.58 -10.55 2.65
CA ALA A 113 -8.69 -10.10 4.02
C ALA A 113 -10.16 -9.87 4.42
N VAL A 114 -10.42 -9.93 5.71
CA VAL A 114 -11.71 -9.56 6.30
C VAL A 114 -11.57 -8.19 6.95
N VAL A 115 -12.51 -7.30 6.72
CA VAL A 115 -12.57 -6.02 7.39
C VAL A 115 -12.91 -6.24 8.87
N VAL A 116 -12.02 -5.80 9.76
CA VAL A 116 -12.22 -5.86 11.21
C VAL A 116 -12.93 -4.59 11.69
N SER A 117 -12.46 -3.44 11.24
CA SER A 117 -13.04 -2.15 11.57
C SER A 117 -12.75 -1.11 10.50
N VAL A 118 -13.56 -0.07 10.48
CA VAL A 118 -13.35 1.09 9.60
C VAL A 118 -12.67 2.18 10.40
N VAL A 119 -11.47 2.57 9.97
CA VAL A 119 -10.71 3.65 10.62
C VAL A 119 -11.21 5.02 10.18
N SER A 120 -11.38 5.20 8.87
CA SER A 120 -11.82 6.46 8.28
C SER A 120 -12.57 6.21 6.99
N ARG A 121 -13.64 6.99 6.76
CA ARG A 121 -14.40 7.03 5.52
C ARG A 121 -13.94 8.22 4.67
N ALA A 122 -14.06 8.10 3.35
CA ALA A 122 -13.81 9.17 2.39
C ALA A 122 -12.47 9.89 2.65
N VAL A 123 -11.41 9.13 2.69
CA VAL A 123 -10.08 9.60 3.10
C VAL A 123 -9.51 10.62 2.13
N ARG A 124 -9.10 11.76 2.68
CA ARG A 124 -8.33 12.79 1.99
C ARG A 124 -7.10 13.13 2.81
N LEU A 125 -5.98 13.29 2.14
CA LEU A 125 -4.77 13.77 2.80
C LEU A 125 -4.73 15.29 2.80
N THR A 126 -4.42 15.86 3.96
CA THR A 126 -4.04 17.27 4.07
C THR A 126 -2.63 17.47 3.50
N ASP A 127 -2.29 18.69 3.14
CA ASP A 127 -0.94 19.00 2.67
C ASP A 127 0.13 18.69 3.72
N ARG A 128 -0.21 18.87 4.99
CA ARG A 128 0.68 18.50 6.09
C ARG A 128 0.93 16.99 6.13
N GLN A 129 -0.12 16.18 5.99
CA GLN A 129 0.00 14.71 5.95
C GLN A 129 0.82 14.27 4.74
N ARG A 130 0.61 14.86 3.56
CA ARG A 130 1.41 14.58 2.36
C ARG A 130 2.88 14.88 2.57
N ARG A 131 3.20 16.07 3.10
CA ARG A 131 4.59 16.46 3.37
C ARG A 131 5.26 15.53 4.38
N THR A 132 4.55 15.14 5.43
CA THR A 132 5.07 14.19 6.43
C THR A 132 5.34 12.83 5.82
N LEU A 133 4.42 12.30 5.02
CA LEU A 133 4.58 11.02 4.35
C LEU A 133 5.75 11.06 3.36
N ASN A 134 5.87 12.11 2.57
CA ASN A 134 6.97 12.28 1.60
C ASN A 134 8.34 12.34 2.29
N ARG A 135 8.43 12.99 3.45
CA ARG A 135 9.68 13.01 4.24
C ARG A 135 10.03 11.62 4.76
N ARG A 136 9.05 10.88 5.26
CA ARG A 136 9.24 9.50 5.72
C ARG A 136 9.67 8.60 4.57
N TRP A 137 9.05 8.74 3.41
CA TRP A 137 9.40 8.00 2.20
C TRP A 137 10.86 8.27 1.80
N GLY A 138 11.23 9.54 1.69
CA GLY A 138 12.59 9.94 1.37
C GLY A 138 13.63 9.40 2.36
N ALA A 139 13.34 9.42 3.66
CA ALA A 139 14.21 8.86 4.68
C ALA A 139 14.40 7.34 4.54
N LEU A 140 13.34 6.61 4.24
CA LEU A 140 13.40 5.15 4.00
C LEU A 140 14.16 4.82 2.72
N GLU A 141 13.97 5.59 1.67
CA GLU A 141 14.70 5.45 0.41
C GLU A 141 16.21 5.70 0.61
N ASP A 142 16.57 6.75 1.35
CA ASP A 142 17.95 7.05 1.66
C ASP A 142 18.60 5.96 2.52
N ALA A 143 17.87 5.41 3.49
CA ALA A 143 18.34 4.30 4.30
C ALA A 143 18.59 3.04 3.46
N ALA A 144 17.69 2.72 2.55
CA ALA A 144 17.83 1.60 1.63
C ALA A 144 19.02 1.79 0.67
N ARG A 145 19.25 3.00 0.20
CA ARG A 145 20.40 3.35 -0.63
C ARG A 145 21.73 3.15 0.13
N ARG A 146 21.80 3.61 1.38
CA ARG A 146 22.99 3.43 2.22
C ARG A 146 23.29 1.95 2.47
N GLU A 147 22.26 1.15 2.71
CA GLU A 147 22.41 -0.28 2.94
C GLU A 147 22.96 -0.98 1.68
N ARG A 148 22.47 -0.66 0.49
CA ARG A 148 23.00 -1.18 -0.78
C ARG A 148 24.48 -0.86 -0.96
N LEU A 149 24.90 0.35 -0.60
CA LEU A 149 26.30 0.78 -0.70
C LEU A 149 27.24 0.05 0.28
N ARG A 150 26.72 -0.43 1.42
CA ARG A 150 27.48 -1.25 2.37
C ARG A 150 27.71 -2.67 1.87
N ILE A 151 26.77 -3.21 1.11
CA ILE A 151 26.81 -4.61 0.64
C ILE A 151 27.70 -4.77 -0.60
N VAL A 152 27.99 -3.69 -1.33
CA VAL A 152 28.93 -3.76 -2.48
C VAL A 152 30.33 -3.98 -1.94
N PRO A 153 30.97 -5.14 -2.16
CA PRO A 153 32.37 -5.36 -1.76
C PRO A 153 33.21 -4.30 -2.48
N GLY A 154 34.01 -3.57 -1.70
CA GLY A 154 34.92 -2.58 -2.26
C GLY A 154 35.71 -3.19 -3.38
N GLY A 155 35.56 -2.65 -4.61
CA GLY A 155 36.33 -3.09 -5.75
C GLY A 155 37.81 -3.01 -5.38
N ARG A 156 38.48 -4.16 -5.37
CA ARG A 156 39.92 -4.18 -5.31
C ARG A 156 40.46 -3.45 -6.51
N ARG A 157 41.30 -2.48 -6.28
CA ARG A 157 42.09 -1.84 -7.29
C ARG A 157 43.02 -2.84 -7.97
#